data_e5aa3d0052adcab6db681e0bee107393
#
_entry.id   e5aa3d0052adcab6db681e0bee107393
#
_cell.length_a   1.000
_cell.length_b   1.000
_cell.length_c   1.000
_cell.angle_alpha   90.00
_cell.angle_beta   90.00
_cell.angle_gamma   90.00
#
_symmetry.space_group_name_H-M   'P 1'
#
loop_
_entity.id
_entity.type
_entity.pdbx_description
1 polymer ?
#
loop_
_entity_poly.entity_id
_entity_poly.type
_entity_poly.pdbx_seq_one_letter_code
_entity_poly.pdbx_strand_id
1 'polypeptide(L)'
;MKKILSIVLFIAAVSVFGAYVFMITKPQVLNYEEFSSLPRKKEITLYIKNYDKAQNLSIKILQNGKEFTVFEGIPTPEVKITLEPKKLGLKEGKGEVLVELRRLFLFKETYRIPTLIDYTPPTVNIIFSPYAVMNGGSGAVRVSVSEDSQLSLKVGNLSFPFYHAGENTYFSLFAVPLNFHSEDSIKIVAVDKVGNKTTVLVPCRVKYRRYPVYRIELKGKESRLIPKLSTLLGETIDRKNLIQAFKKVNEEMRNENEKQISSIGRKSENTIYWSGRFLQLRKSKVVSLFGEKRIYTYGGKKISESYHWGYDLASVRNAPVEAANSGKVVFAGFLGIYGNTVIIDHGYGLMSLYAHLAEFRVKKGDIVKKGQIIGITDATGLAFGDHLHYGMMIMGVPVNPIEWWDTKWIKNNILPALYSRGSR
;
A
#
# COMPACT_ATOMS: atom_id res chain seq x y z
N MET A 1 56.80 46.79 -30.77
CA MET A 1 56.55 45.48 -30.12
C MET A 1 55.47 45.57 -29.04
N LYS A 2 55.50 46.40 -28.01
CA LYS A 2 54.51 46.45 -26.91
C LYS A 2 53.05 46.58 -27.39
N LYS A 3 52.74 47.48 -28.38
CA LYS A 3 51.39 47.68 -28.92
C LYS A 3 50.83 46.41 -29.64
N ILE A 4 51.70 45.71 -30.38
CA ILE A 4 51.32 44.49 -31.10
C ILE A 4 51.02 43.38 -30.07
N LEU A 5 51.79 43.20 -29.01
CA LEU A 5 51.60 42.24 -27.94
C LEU A 5 50.30 42.53 -27.19
N SER A 6 49.94 43.78 -26.89
CA SER A 6 48.68 44.15 -26.26
C SER A 6 47.46 43.83 -27.14
N ILE A 7 47.56 44.03 -28.46
CA ILE A 7 46.49 43.66 -29.41
C ILE A 7 46.30 42.14 -29.45
N VAL A 8 47.37 41.35 -29.49
CA VAL A 8 47.32 39.89 -29.50
C VAL A 8 46.71 39.36 -28.20
N LEU A 9 47.11 39.91 -27.03
CA LEU A 9 46.53 39.54 -25.74
C LEU A 9 45.05 39.91 -25.63
N PHE A 10 44.63 41.07 -26.15
CA PHE A 10 43.24 41.46 -26.18
C PHE A 10 42.40 40.53 -27.08
N ILE A 11 42.87 40.17 -28.28
CA ILE A 11 42.22 39.25 -29.18
C ILE A 11 42.11 37.88 -28.52
N ALA A 12 43.18 37.39 -27.86
CA ALA A 12 43.16 36.14 -27.13
C ALA A 12 42.13 36.15 -25.98
N ALA A 13 42.06 37.21 -25.18
CA ALA A 13 41.10 37.38 -24.10
C ALA A 13 39.66 37.42 -24.63
N VAL A 14 39.40 38.15 -25.70
CA VAL A 14 38.06 38.18 -26.33
C VAL A 14 37.68 36.81 -26.90
N SER A 15 38.64 36.10 -27.50
CA SER A 15 38.39 34.73 -28.02
C SER A 15 38.10 33.74 -26.91
N VAL A 16 38.84 33.79 -25.79
CA VAL A 16 38.59 32.93 -24.60
C VAL A 16 37.24 33.26 -23.97
N PHE A 17 36.92 34.56 -23.82
CA PHE A 17 35.61 34.97 -23.31
C PHE A 17 34.48 34.57 -24.25
N GLY A 18 34.65 34.73 -25.56
CA GLY A 18 33.68 34.29 -26.57
C GLY A 18 33.46 32.77 -26.52
N ALA A 19 34.55 32.01 -26.42
CA ALA A 19 34.48 30.54 -26.27
C ALA A 19 33.78 30.14 -24.95
N TYR A 20 34.06 30.84 -23.86
CA TYR A 20 33.41 30.63 -22.57
C TYR A 20 31.90 30.90 -22.65
N VAL A 21 31.49 32.07 -23.18
CA VAL A 21 30.07 32.40 -23.38
C VAL A 21 29.41 31.40 -24.31
N PHE A 22 30.08 30.97 -25.35
CA PHE A 22 29.57 29.95 -26.26
C PHE A 22 29.33 28.61 -25.54
N MET A 23 30.22 28.17 -24.65
CA MET A 23 30.07 26.95 -23.86
C MET A 23 28.91 27.02 -22.86
N ILE A 24 28.79 28.11 -22.09
CA ILE A 24 27.74 28.24 -21.07
C ILE A 24 26.33 28.44 -21.64
N THR A 25 26.24 28.90 -22.90
CA THR A 25 24.96 29.14 -23.60
C THR A 25 24.56 27.98 -24.53
N LYS A 26 25.27 26.84 -24.46
CA LYS A 26 24.91 25.69 -25.32
C LYS A 26 23.54 25.16 -24.99
N PRO A 27 22.72 24.76 -25.98
CA PRO A 27 21.44 24.12 -25.74
C PRO A 27 21.67 22.73 -25.15
N GLN A 28 20.79 22.32 -24.24
CA GLN A 28 20.90 21.03 -23.57
C GLN A 28 19.52 20.39 -23.37
N VAL A 29 19.41 19.09 -23.62
CA VAL A 29 18.25 18.30 -23.20
C VAL A 29 18.49 17.81 -21.76
N LEU A 30 17.54 18.07 -20.86
CA LEU A 30 17.72 17.81 -19.42
C LEU A 30 17.34 16.38 -18.99
N ASN A 31 16.38 15.77 -19.68
CA ASN A 31 15.78 14.49 -19.30
C ASN A 31 15.77 13.46 -20.45
N TYR A 32 16.83 13.41 -21.24
CA TYR A 32 16.97 12.48 -22.36
C TYR A 32 16.97 11.01 -21.94
N GLU A 33 17.27 10.72 -20.68
CA GLU A 33 17.29 9.37 -20.09
C GLU A 33 15.91 8.69 -20.13
N GLU A 34 14.84 9.48 -20.26
CA GLU A 34 13.49 8.91 -20.44
C GLU A 34 13.37 8.02 -21.69
N PHE A 35 14.26 8.13 -22.65
CA PHE A 35 14.30 7.25 -23.80
C PHE A 35 14.97 5.89 -23.56
N SER A 36 15.47 5.61 -22.36
CA SER A 36 16.14 4.33 -22.03
C SER A 36 15.24 3.09 -22.17
N SER A 37 13.91 3.28 -22.14
CA SER A 37 12.93 2.22 -22.38
C SER A 37 11.75 2.74 -23.19
N LEU A 38 11.28 1.94 -24.13
CA LEU A 38 10.16 2.27 -25.03
C LEU A 38 9.08 1.18 -24.94
N PRO A 39 8.07 1.37 -24.05
CA PRO A 39 6.90 0.51 -23.95
C PRO A 39 5.94 0.68 -25.14
N ARG A 40 4.83 -0.02 -25.10
CA ARG A 40 3.77 0.02 -26.15
C ARG A 40 3.35 1.44 -26.53
N LYS A 41 3.23 2.33 -25.54
CA LYS A 41 2.97 3.77 -25.71
C LYS A 41 3.70 4.52 -24.60
N LYS A 42 4.43 5.56 -24.97
CA LYS A 42 5.10 6.46 -24.02
C LYS A 42 4.88 7.91 -24.42
N GLU A 43 4.49 8.73 -23.45
CA GLU A 43 4.41 10.17 -23.60
C GLU A 43 5.60 10.79 -22.84
N ILE A 44 6.44 11.52 -23.57
CA ILE A 44 7.65 12.14 -23.03
C ILE A 44 7.51 13.65 -23.23
N THR A 45 7.77 14.42 -22.19
CA THR A 45 7.96 15.87 -22.30
C THR A 45 9.44 16.15 -22.11
N LEU A 46 10.13 16.51 -23.20
CA LEU A 46 11.54 16.89 -23.14
C LEU A 46 11.67 18.34 -22.68
N TYR A 47 12.54 18.59 -21.73
CA TYR A 47 12.90 19.93 -21.27
C TYR A 47 14.23 20.35 -21.88
N ILE A 48 14.26 21.51 -22.55
CA ILE A 48 15.41 21.98 -23.27
C ILE A 48 15.87 23.33 -22.72
N LYS A 49 17.04 23.32 -22.10
CA LYS A 49 17.70 24.53 -21.63
C LYS A 49 18.37 25.29 -22.80
N ASN A 50 18.31 26.62 -22.82
CA ASN A 50 18.86 27.47 -23.90
C ASN A 50 18.33 27.08 -25.28
N TYR A 51 17.05 26.65 -25.38
CA TYR A 51 16.41 26.20 -26.61
C TYR A 51 16.50 27.22 -27.76
N ASP A 52 16.46 28.52 -27.40
CA ASP A 52 16.58 29.66 -28.31
C ASP A 52 17.94 29.72 -29.05
N LYS A 53 18.94 28.99 -28.59
CA LYS A 53 20.26 28.85 -29.20
C LYS A 53 20.35 27.65 -30.16
N ALA A 54 19.32 26.83 -30.25
CA ALA A 54 19.25 25.71 -31.19
C ALA A 54 18.31 26.02 -32.37
N GLN A 55 18.72 25.66 -33.58
CA GLN A 55 17.94 25.83 -34.82
C GLN A 55 17.06 24.66 -35.16
N ASN A 56 17.47 23.46 -34.75
CA ASN A 56 16.73 22.23 -34.99
C ASN A 56 16.93 21.21 -33.87
N LEU A 57 15.88 20.50 -33.53
CA LEU A 57 15.87 19.29 -32.71
C LEU A 57 15.49 18.13 -33.60
N SER A 58 16.32 17.08 -33.65
CA SER A 58 16.03 15.83 -34.31
C SER A 58 16.10 14.68 -33.32
N ILE A 59 15.10 13.81 -33.33
CA ILE A 59 15.04 12.61 -32.50
C ILE A 59 14.81 11.43 -33.42
N LYS A 60 15.74 10.50 -33.39
CA LYS A 60 15.72 9.29 -34.22
C LYS A 60 15.95 8.05 -33.36
N ILE A 61 15.41 6.93 -33.80
CA ILE A 61 15.69 5.62 -33.23
C ILE A 61 16.46 4.79 -34.24
N LEU A 62 17.60 4.28 -33.81
CA LEU A 62 18.47 3.40 -34.58
C LEU A 62 18.22 1.96 -34.16
N GLN A 63 17.82 1.12 -35.09
CA GLN A 63 17.62 -0.31 -34.83
C GLN A 63 17.95 -1.16 -36.06
N ASN A 64 18.80 -2.15 -35.89
CA ASN A 64 19.20 -3.09 -36.94
C ASN A 64 19.68 -2.39 -38.23
N GLY A 65 20.47 -1.30 -38.07
CA GLY A 65 21.02 -0.52 -39.18
C GLY A 65 20.00 0.39 -39.90
N LYS A 66 18.77 0.50 -39.39
CA LYS A 66 17.74 1.41 -39.90
C LYS A 66 17.52 2.58 -38.94
N GLU A 67 17.21 3.75 -39.53
CA GLU A 67 16.84 4.95 -38.79
C GLU A 67 15.32 5.18 -38.87
N PHE A 68 14.71 5.51 -37.73
CA PHE A 68 13.30 5.87 -37.62
C PHE A 68 13.20 7.27 -37.01
N THR A 69 12.72 8.23 -37.80
CA THR A 69 12.54 9.61 -37.30
C THR A 69 11.29 9.68 -36.42
N VAL A 70 11.48 10.15 -35.20
CA VAL A 70 10.44 10.34 -34.19
C VAL A 70 9.96 11.79 -34.18
N PHE A 71 10.89 12.71 -34.23
CA PHE A 71 10.62 14.13 -34.20
C PHE A 71 11.70 14.91 -34.97
N GLU A 72 11.28 15.92 -35.72
CA GLU A 72 12.18 16.89 -36.33
C GLU A 72 11.47 18.24 -36.35
N GLY A 73 12.11 19.28 -35.80
CA GLY A 73 11.52 20.61 -35.74
C GLY A 73 12.32 21.63 -34.92
N ILE A 74 11.77 22.83 -34.82
CA ILE A 74 12.36 23.92 -34.03
C ILE A 74 12.14 23.60 -32.55
N PRO A 75 13.18 23.62 -31.71
CA PRO A 75 13.03 23.34 -30.28
C PRO A 75 12.29 24.47 -29.56
N THR A 76 11.48 24.05 -28.58
CA THR A 76 10.80 24.91 -27.60
C THR A 76 11.29 24.55 -26.20
N PRO A 77 10.99 25.32 -25.14
CA PRO A 77 11.39 24.96 -23.76
C PRO A 77 10.93 23.55 -23.37
N GLU A 78 9.74 23.15 -23.87
CA GLU A 78 9.12 21.85 -23.66
C GLU A 78 8.68 21.27 -25.01
N VAL A 79 9.13 20.07 -25.32
CA VAL A 79 8.72 19.32 -26.52
C VAL A 79 8.01 18.06 -26.10
N LYS A 80 6.72 17.94 -26.44
CA LYS A 80 5.90 16.77 -26.15
C LYS A 80 5.96 15.76 -27.28
N ILE A 81 6.28 14.52 -26.97
CA ILE A 81 6.46 13.43 -27.93
C ILE A 81 5.63 12.25 -27.46
N THR A 82 4.84 11.68 -28.37
CA THR A 82 4.16 10.42 -28.14
C THR A 82 4.86 9.35 -28.97
N LEU A 83 5.41 8.34 -28.31
CA LEU A 83 6.10 7.22 -28.92
C LEU A 83 5.22 5.98 -28.87
N GLU A 84 4.99 5.38 -30.04
CA GLU A 84 4.36 4.08 -30.23
C GLU A 84 5.26 3.22 -31.10
N PRO A 85 6.21 2.46 -30.54
CA PRO A 85 7.26 1.76 -31.28
C PRO A 85 6.73 0.86 -32.40
N LYS A 86 5.66 0.14 -32.14
CA LYS A 86 5.03 -0.74 -33.11
C LYS A 86 4.50 0.00 -34.34
N LYS A 87 3.93 1.20 -34.17
CA LYS A 87 3.45 2.04 -35.29
C LYS A 87 4.59 2.62 -36.12
N LEU A 88 5.75 2.83 -35.50
CA LEU A 88 6.97 3.26 -36.18
C LEU A 88 7.66 2.11 -36.94
N GLY A 89 7.18 0.87 -36.82
CA GLY A 89 7.79 -0.30 -37.47
C GLY A 89 9.03 -0.83 -36.73
N LEU A 90 9.25 -0.41 -35.49
CA LEU A 90 10.31 -0.93 -34.62
C LEU A 90 9.97 -2.36 -34.15
N LYS A 91 11.00 -3.18 -33.97
CA LYS A 91 10.88 -4.52 -33.42
C LYS A 91 11.26 -4.51 -31.94
N GLU A 92 10.76 -5.46 -31.17
CA GLU A 92 11.19 -5.66 -29.79
C GLU A 92 12.67 -6.03 -29.73
N GLY A 93 13.35 -5.55 -28.68
CA GLY A 93 14.78 -5.75 -28.47
C GLY A 93 15.55 -4.45 -28.27
N LYS A 94 16.85 -4.52 -28.44
CA LYS A 94 17.74 -3.36 -28.23
C LYS A 94 17.68 -2.40 -29.42
N GLY A 95 17.81 -1.12 -29.09
CA GLY A 95 17.96 -0.01 -30.04
C GLY A 95 18.81 1.09 -29.41
N GLU A 96 18.99 2.19 -30.14
CA GLU A 96 19.65 3.41 -29.66
C GLU A 96 18.78 4.61 -30.06
N VAL A 97 18.47 5.49 -29.11
CA VAL A 97 17.84 6.77 -29.41
C VAL A 97 18.91 7.82 -29.58
N LEU A 98 18.83 8.53 -30.68
CA LEU A 98 19.71 9.65 -31.01
C LEU A 98 18.91 10.95 -30.88
N VAL A 99 19.30 11.81 -29.94
CA VAL A 99 18.73 13.16 -29.78
C VAL A 99 19.79 14.17 -30.18
N GLU A 100 19.52 14.94 -31.20
CA GLU A 100 20.45 15.95 -31.73
C GLU A 100 19.83 17.35 -31.65
N LEU A 101 20.55 18.29 -31.00
CA LEU A 101 20.29 19.72 -31.02
C LEU A 101 21.32 20.38 -31.93
N ARG A 102 20.89 20.93 -33.03
CA ARG A 102 21.78 21.65 -34.00
C ARG A 102 21.80 23.13 -33.68
N ARG A 103 23.02 23.65 -33.50
CA ARG A 103 23.30 25.06 -33.28
C ARG A 103 24.25 25.57 -34.38
N LEU A 104 23.82 26.44 -35.25
CA LEU A 104 24.56 26.85 -36.45
C LEU A 104 24.91 25.61 -37.34
N PHE A 105 25.37 25.80 -38.55
CA PHE A 105 25.58 24.73 -39.51
C PHE A 105 26.60 23.65 -39.09
N LEU A 106 27.52 23.98 -38.15
CA LEU A 106 28.67 23.11 -37.80
C LEU A 106 28.64 22.57 -36.38
N PHE A 107 27.79 23.06 -35.49
CA PHE A 107 27.78 22.66 -34.08
C PHE A 107 26.48 21.90 -33.75
N LYS A 108 26.64 20.70 -33.17
CA LYS A 108 25.54 19.92 -32.67
C LYS A 108 25.85 19.30 -31.31
N GLU A 109 24.84 19.26 -30.43
CA GLU A 109 24.86 18.46 -29.21
C GLU A 109 24.14 17.17 -29.51
N THR A 110 24.76 16.03 -29.20
CA THR A 110 24.25 14.73 -29.53
C THR A 110 24.20 13.87 -28.26
N TYR A 111 23.03 13.32 -27.98
CA TYR A 111 22.80 12.34 -26.91
C TYR A 111 22.50 10.99 -27.57
N ARG A 112 23.25 9.96 -27.16
CA ARG A 112 23.06 8.58 -27.61
C ARG A 112 22.58 7.75 -26.42
N ILE A 113 21.38 7.26 -26.46
CA ILE A 113 20.70 6.58 -25.36
C ILE A 113 20.43 5.14 -25.77
N PRO A 114 21.16 4.15 -25.21
CA PRO A 114 20.79 2.76 -25.35
C PRO A 114 19.33 2.56 -24.87
N THR A 115 18.50 1.95 -25.69
CA THR A 115 17.07 1.77 -25.37
C THR A 115 16.67 0.31 -25.48
N LEU A 116 15.75 -0.09 -24.60
CA LEU A 116 15.04 -1.36 -24.68
C LEU A 116 13.64 -1.09 -25.24
N ILE A 117 13.32 -1.70 -26.38
CA ILE A 117 12.03 -1.63 -27.02
C ILE A 117 11.27 -2.91 -26.66
N ASP A 118 10.16 -2.76 -25.96
CA ASP A 118 9.28 -3.85 -25.59
C ASP A 118 7.85 -3.30 -25.49
N TYR A 119 6.98 -3.77 -26.37
CA TYR A 119 5.60 -3.32 -26.45
C TYR A 119 4.58 -4.43 -26.18
N THR A 120 5.06 -5.61 -25.74
CA THR A 120 4.21 -6.73 -25.35
C THR A 120 3.94 -6.71 -23.86
N PRO A 121 2.71 -6.38 -23.40
CA PRO A 121 2.41 -6.37 -21.97
C PRO A 121 2.50 -7.78 -21.36
N PRO A 122 2.85 -7.89 -20.07
CA PRO A 122 2.91 -9.17 -19.39
C PRO A 122 1.54 -9.86 -19.38
N THR A 123 1.51 -11.18 -19.52
CA THR A 123 0.30 -11.98 -19.31
C THR A 123 0.19 -12.44 -17.88
N VAL A 124 -1.03 -12.39 -17.33
CA VAL A 124 -1.33 -12.82 -15.97
C VAL A 124 -2.37 -13.94 -16.01
N ASN A 125 -2.01 -15.12 -15.52
CA ASN A 125 -2.92 -16.26 -15.39
C ASN A 125 -3.29 -16.45 -13.92
N ILE A 126 -4.60 -16.47 -13.61
CA ILE A 126 -5.08 -16.74 -12.25
C ILE A 126 -5.11 -18.24 -12.02
N ILE A 127 -4.23 -18.73 -11.13
CA ILE A 127 -4.14 -20.14 -10.75
C ILE A 127 -5.19 -20.46 -9.70
N PHE A 128 -5.43 -19.52 -8.79
CA PHE A 128 -6.43 -19.66 -7.71
C PHE A 128 -7.04 -18.31 -7.35
N SER A 129 -8.35 -18.32 -7.13
CA SER A 129 -9.09 -17.27 -6.44
C SER A 129 -10.26 -17.91 -5.66
N PRO A 130 -10.70 -17.32 -4.53
CA PRO A 130 -11.92 -17.75 -3.88
C PRO A 130 -13.13 -17.55 -4.81
N TYR A 131 -14.11 -18.45 -4.76
CA TYR A 131 -15.36 -18.26 -5.50
C TYR A 131 -16.12 -17.01 -5.03
N ALA A 132 -16.12 -16.79 -3.72
CA ALA A 132 -16.76 -15.62 -3.12
C ALA A 132 -16.09 -15.24 -1.80
N VAL A 133 -16.11 -13.94 -1.49
CA VAL A 133 -15.71 -13.35 -0.22
C VAL A 133 -16.83 -12.47 0.31
N MET A 134 -16.81 -12.17 1.62
CA MET A 134 -17.77 -11.23 2.22
C MET A 134 -17.20 -9.81 2.25
N ASN A 135 -18.05 -8.77 2.21
CA ASN A 135 -17.60 -7.45 2.66
C ASN A 135 -17.17 -7.53 4.13
N GLY A 136 -16.06 -6.89 4.49
CA GLY A 136 -15.41 -7.06 5.81
C GLY A 136 -14.67 -8.39 5.96
N GLY A 137 -14.64 -9.23 4.95
CA GLY A 137 -13.93 -10.51 4.95
C GLY A 137 -12.56 -10.44 4.27
N SER A 138 -12.00 -11.62 4.00
CA SER A 138 -10.68 -11.78 3.42
C SER A 138 -10.61 -12.89 2.39
N GLY A 139 -9.50 -12.93 1.65
CA GLY A 139 -9.23 -13.97 0.66
C GLY A 139 -7.77 -14.03 0.27
N ALA A 140 -7.46 -14.96 -0.61
CA ALA A 140 -6.14 -15.07 -1.21
C ALA A 140 -6.25 -15.36 -2.71
N VAL A 141 -5.29 -14.87 -3.50
CA VAL A 141 -5.16 -15.19 -4.93
C VAL A 141 -3.77 -15.72 -5.21
N ARG A 142 -3.66 -16.62 -6.19
CA ARG A 142 -2.40 -17.08 -6.75
C ARG A 142 -2.41 -16.88 -8.25
N VAL A 143 -1.30 -16.36 -8.78
CA VAL A 143 -1.14 -16.08 -10.20
C VAL A 143 0.18 -16.60 -10.73
N SER A 144 0.27 -16.81 -12.04
CA SER A 144 1.53 -16.86 -12.79
C SER A 144 1.59 -15.70 -13.78
N VAL A 145 2.81 -15.24 -14.04
CA VAL A 145 3.08 -14.18 -15.02
C VAL A 145 4.06 -14.65 -16.06
N SER A 146 3.98 -14.11 -17.29
CA SER A 146 4.86 -14.50 -18.40
C SER A 146 6.29 -14.02 -18.20
N GLU A 147 6.51 -12.99 -17.38
CA GLU A 147 7.78 -12.30 -17.19
C GLU A 147 7.83 -11.58 -15.85
N ASP A 148 9.05 -11.17 -15.45
CA ASP A 148 9.25 -10.41 -14.22
C ASP A 148 8.51 -9.07 -14.26
N SER A 149 7.54 -8.92 -13.37
CA SER A 149 6.62 -7.80 -13.34
C SER A 149 6.34 -7.33 -11.93
N GLN A 150 6.14 -6.03 -11.77
CA GLN A 150 5.61 -5.48 -10.53
C GLN A 150 4.11 -5.77 -10.44
N LEU A 151 3.73 -6.60 -9.46
CA LEU A 151 2.36 -7.01 -9.25
C LEU A 151 1.69 -6.25 -8.11
N SER A 152 0.43 -5.89 -8.29
CA SER A 152 -0.42 -5.37 -7.21
C SER A 152 -1.85 -5.88 -7.35
N LEU A 153 -2.45 -6.28 -6.22
CA LEU A 153 -3.86 -6.63 -6.16
C LEU A 153 -4.64 -5.41 -5.68
N LYS A 154 -5.57 -4.94 -6.49
CA LYS A 154 -6.45 -3.80 -6.17
C LYS A 154 -7.81 -4.32 -5.72
N VAL A 155 -8.30 -3.87 -4.58
CA VAL A 155 -9.62 -4.19 -4.02
C VAL A 155 -10.32 -2.86 -3.72
N GLY A 156 -11.16 -2.40 -4.62
CA GLY A 156 -11.64 -1.02 -4.62
C GLY A 156 -10.45 -0.05 -4.63
N ASN A 157 -10.38 0.82 -3.63
CA ASN A 157 -9.29 1.79 -3.48
C ASN A 157 -8.06 1.25 -2.73
N LEU A 158 -8.11 0.01 -2.22
CA LEU A 158 -7.01 -0.61 -1.49
C LEU A 158 -6.04 -1.31 -2.45
N SER A 159 -4.80 -1.48 -1.99
CA SER A 159 -3.75 -2.18 -2.72
C SER A 159 -3.04 -3.16 -1.81
N PHE A 160 -2.89 -4.39 -2.28
CA PHE A 160 -2.22 -5.47 -1.58
C PHE A 160 -1.02 -5.96 -2.40
N PRO A 161 0.11 -6.25 -1.77
CA PRO A 161 1.31 -6.75 -2.44
C PRO A 161 1.13 -8.21 -2.86
N PHE A 162 1.87 -8.60 -3.89
CA PHE A 162 2.10 -10.00 -4.21
C PHE A 162 3.45 -10.46 -3.63
N TYR A 163 3.50 -11.70 -3.21
CA TYR A 163 4.68 -12.37 -2.67
C TYR A 163 5.06 -13.53 -3.58
N HIS A 164 6.35 -13.74 -3.74
CA HIS A 164 6.89 -14.81 -4.58
C HIS A 164 6.55 -16.20 -4.01
N ALA A 165 6.10 -17.11 -4.85
CA ALA A 165 5.62 -18.45 -4.45
C ALA A 165 6.20 -19.60 -5.30
N GLY A 166 7.27 -19.34 -6.02
CA GLY A 166 7.92 -20.24 -6.96
C GLY A 166 8.18 -19.55 -8.29
N GLU A 167 8.78 -20.25 -9.25
CA GLU A 167 9.13 -19.70 -10.55
C GLU A 167 7.91 -19.06 -11.24
N ASN A 168 8.01 -17.75 -11.50
CA ASN A 168 6.96 -16.92 -12.12
C ASN A 168 5.58 -17.02 -11.46
N THR A 169 5.50 -17.52 -10.22
CA THR A 169 4.24 -17.60 -9.47
C THR A 169 4.27 -16.73 -8.23
N TYR A 170 3.12 -16.11 -7.96
CA TYR A 170 2.96 -15.17 -6.86
C TYR A 170 1.61 -15.37 -6.18
N PHE A 171 1.54 -15.05 -4.89
CA PHE A 171 0.27 -15.00 -4.17
C PHE A 171 0.10 -13.67 -3.44
N SER A 172 -1.14 -13.33 -3.14
CA SER A 172 -1.50 -12.18 -2.32
C SER A 172 -2.61 -12.55 -1.37
N LEU A 173 -2.50 -12.12 -0.11
CA LEU A 173 -3.63 -12.06 0.82
C LEU A 173 -4.30 -10.70 0.66
N PHE A 174 -5.63 -10.66 0.77
CA PHE A 174 -6.38 -9.41 0.66
C PHE A 174 -7.55 -9.32 1.61
N ALA A 175 -7.91 -8.10 1.96
CA ALA A 175 -9.10 -7.74 2.71
C ALA A 175 -10.12 -7.08 1.78
N VAL A 176 -11.40 -7.34 2.03
CA VAL A 176 -12.51 -6.60 1.42
C VAL A 176 -13.08 -5.67 2.49
N PRO A 177 -13.00 -4.35 2.35
CA PRO A 177 -13.47 -3.43 3.37
C PRO A 177 -15.01 -3.50 3.54
N LEU A 178 -15.52 -3.07 4.70
CA LEU A 178 -16.96 -3.04 4.97
C LEU A 178 -17.75 -2.18 3.96
N ASN A 179 -17.14 -1.09 3.52
CA ASN A 179 -17.69 -0.13 2.56
C ASN A 179 -17.33 -0.45 1.10
N PHE A 180 -17.04 -1.70 0.79
CA PHE A 180 -16.89 -2.15 -0.59
C PHE A 180 -18.24 -2.06 -1.30
N HIS A 181 -18.31 -1.35 -2.42
CA HIS A 181 -19.53 -1.09 -3.18
C HIS A 181 -19.65 -2.01 -4.40
N SER A 182 -20.83 -2.08 -5.00
CA SER A 182 -21.09 -2.94 -6.16
C SER A 182 -20.32 -2.54 -7.42
N GLU A 183 -19.96 -1.26 -7.53
CA GLU A 183 -19.12 -0.69 -8.59
C GLU A 183 -17.61 -0.95 -8.39
N ASP A 184 -17.20 -1.33 -7.19
CA ASP A 184 -15.83 -1.69 -6.90
C ASP A 184 -15.45 -3.03 -7.55
N SER A 185 -14.19 -3.20 -7.84
CA SER A 185 -13.65 -4.42 -8.45
C SER A 185 -12.44 -4.95 -7.69
N ILE A 186 -12.23 -6.26 -7.80
CA ILE A 186 -10.99 -6.92 -7.41
C ILE A 186 -10.22 -7.18 -8.69
N LYS A 187 -9.04 -6.58 -8.85
CA LYS A 187 -8.24 -6.67 -10.07
C LYS A 187 -6.74 -6.76 -9.78
N ILE A 188 -6.05 -7.50 -10.63
CA ILE A 188 -4.61 -7.63 -10.61
C ILE A 188 -4.06 -6.66 -11.64
N VAL A 189 -3.04 -5.92 -11.25
CA VAL A 189 -2.28 -5.04 -12.13
C VAL A 189 -0.86 -5.58 -12.17
N ALA A 190 -0.38 -5.88 -13.36
CA ALA A 190 1.00 -6.26 -13.66
C ALA A 190 1.65 -5.18 -14.52
N VAL A 191 2.86 -4.77 -14.15
CA VAL A 191 3.66 -3.80 -14.90
C VAL A 191 5.04 -4.39 -15.09
N ASP A 192 5.49 -4.55 -16.34
CA ASP A 192 6.83 -5.04 -16.66
C ASP A 192 7.92 -3.98 -16.40
N LYS A 193 9.18 -4.34 -16.70
CA LYS A 193 10.35 -3.47 -16.47
C LYS A 193 10.37 -2.21 -17.35
N VAL A 194 9.67 -2.22 -18.48
CA VAL A 194 9.64 -1.07 -19.41
C VAL A 194 8.40 -0.21 -19.24
N GLY A 195 7.39 -0.68 -18.46
CA GLY A 195 6.18 0.05 -18.13
C GLY A 195 4.92 -0.41 -18.89
N ASN A 196 4.97 -1.52 -19.64
CA ASN A 196 3.72 -2.08 -20.19
C ASN A 196 2.87 -2.65 -19.07
N LYS A 197 1.56 -2.42 -19.17
CA LYS A 197 0.61 -2.73 -18.10
C LYS A 197 -0.47 -3.68 -18.57
N THR A 198 -0.71 -4.71 -17.78
CA THR A 198 -1.88 -5.59 -17.89
C THR A 198 -2.76 -5.44 -16.65
N THR A 199 -4.08 -5.48 -16.88
CA THR A 199 -5.06 -5.49 -15.79
C THR A 199 -6.03 -6.64 -16.00
N VAL A 200 -6.15 -7.53 -15.01
CA VAL A 200 -7.03 -8.70 -15.06
C VAL A 200 -8.01 -8.64 -13.88
N LEU A 201 -9.30 -8.83 -14.16
CA LEU A 201 -10.32 -8.95 -13.12
C LEU A 201 -10.20 -10.33 -12.43
N VAL A 202 -10.26 -10.33 -11.10
CA VAL A 202 -10.30 -11.57 -10.32
C VAL A 202 -11.73 -12.11 -10.34
N PRO A 203 -11.97 -13.38 -10.73
CA PRO A 203 -13.30 -13.97 -10.77
C PRO A 203 -13.79 -14.35 -9.37
N CYS A 204 -13.90 -13.37 -8.48
CA CYS A 204 -14.31 -13.52 -7.10
C CYS A 204 -15.54 -12.64 -6.84
N ARG A 205 -16.65 -13.26 -6.41
CA ARG A 205 -17.86 -12.53 -6.06
C ARG A 205 -17.75 -11.94 -4.66
N VAL A 206 -18.14 -10.68 -4.49
CA VAL A 206 -18.29 -10.09 -3.16
C VAL A 206 -19.75 -10.23 -2.72
N LYS A 207 -19.97 -10.93 -1.62
CA LYS A 207 -21.28 -11.08 -0.98
C LYS A 207 -21.42 -10.04 0.11
N TYR A 208 -22.57 -9.38 0.17
CA TYR A 208 -22.83 -8.32 1.14
C TYR A 208 -23.56 -8.86 2.36
N ARG A 209 -22.89 -8.79 3.51
CA ARG A 209 -23.49 -9.07 4.81
C ARG A 209 -24.00 -7.74 5.40
N ARG A 210 -25.20 -7.78 5.96
CA ARG A 210 -25.69 -6.69 6.80
C ARG A 210 -25.11 -6.84 8.20
N TYR A 211 -24.40 -5.81 8.65
CA TYR A 211 -23.85 -5.75 10.00
C TYR A 211 -24.84 -5.06 10.95
N PRO A 212 -24.92 -5.48 12.23
CA PRO A 212 -25.82 -4.87 13.19
C PRO A 212 -25.55 -3.39 13.41
N VAL A 213 -26.61 -2.63 13.70
CA VAL A 213 -26.53 -1.23 14.08
C VAL A 213 -27.11 -1.10 15.48
N TYR A 214 -26.29 -0.66 16.44
CA TYR A 214 -26.70 -0.47 17.82
C TYR A 214 -26.76 1.02 18.17
N ARG A 215 -27.83 1.43 18.87
CA ARG A 215 -27.93 2.75 19.49
C ARG A 215 -27.57 2.61 20.96
N ILE A 216 -26.58 3.37 21.40
CA ILE A 216 -26.03 3.31 22.77
C ILE A 216 -26.30 4.66 23.43
N GLU A 217 -27.27 4.68 24.36
CA GLU A 217 -27.56 5.87 25.17
C GLU A 217 -26.51 5.99 26.28
N LEU A 218 -25.87 7.15 26.36
CA LEU A 218 -24.80 7.45 27.32
C LEU A 218 -25.32 8.22 28.55
N LYS A 219 -26.47 8.91 28.44
CA LYS A 219 -27.11 9.55 29.60
C LYS A 219 -27.51 8.49 30.64
N GLY A 220 -27.15 8.72 31.89
CA GLY A 220 -27.30 7.75 32.97
C GLY A 220 -26.10 6.79 33.14
N LYS A 221 -25.06 6.89 32.29
CA LYS A 221 -23.83 6.10 32.40
C LYS A 221 -22.61 6.93 32.77
N GLU A 222 -22.81 8.18 33.19
CA GLU A 222 -21.77 9.16 33.46
C GLU A 222 -20.76 8.66 34.48
N SER A 223 -21.24 7.97 35.56
CA SER A 223 -20.37 7.42 36.62
C SER A 223 -19.32 6.43 36.12
N ARG A 224 -19.61 5.71 35.01
CA ARG A 224 -18.65 4.79 34.36
C ARG A 224 -17.83 5.46 33.27
N LEU A 225 -18.42 6.44 32.59
CA LEU A 225 -17.83 7.09 31.42
C LEU A 225 -16.80 8.14 31.79
N ILE A 226 -17.11 9.01 32.77
CA ILE A 226 -16.25 10.11 33.21
C ILE A 226 -14.86 9.63 33.64
N PRO A 227 -14.70 8.64 34.51
CA PRO A 227 -13.35 8.17 34.91
C PRO A 227 -12.53 7.64 33.72
N LYS A 228 -13.18 6.93 32.78
CA LYS A 228 -12.53 6.40 31.59
C LYS A 228 -12.01 7.51 30.67
N LEU A 229 -12.84 8.52 30.43
CA LEU A 229 -12.45 9.66 29.60
C LEU A 229 -11.35 10.49 30.28
N SER A 230 -11.45 10.72 31.59
CA SER A 230 -10.42 11.43 32.34
C SER A 230 -9.06 10.73 32.27
N THR A 231 -9.05 9.40 32.42
CA THR A 231 -7.82 8.60 32.30
C THR A 231 -7.24 8.65 30.86
N LEU A 232 -8.08 8.54 29.84
CA LEU A 232 -7.65 8.53 28.44
C LEU A 232 -7.10 9.88 27.97
N LEU A 233 -7.71 10.97 28.44
CA LEU A 233 -7.32 12.33 28.03
C LEU A 233 -6.30 12.97 28.96
N GLY A 234 -6.09 12.42 30.19
CA GLY A 234 -5.26 13.07 31.22
C GLY A 234 -5.85 14.38 31.74
N GLU A 235 -7.17 14.57 31.63
CA GLU A 235 -7.89 15.80 31.96
C GLU A 235 -9.03 15.50 32.92
N THR A 236 -9.42 16.49 33.75
CA THR A 236 -10.61 16.38 34.59
C THR A 236 -11.86 16.52 33.72
N ILE A 237 -12.69 15.49 33.70
CA ILE A 237 -13.96 15.47 32.99
C ILE A 237 -15.11 15.55 33.99
N ASP A 238 -16.08 16.40 33.69
CA ASP A 238 -17.34 16.56 34.42
C ASP A 238 -18.54 16.44 33.43
N ARG A 239 -19.75 16.67 33.96
CA ARG A 239 -20.97 16.61 33.13
C ARG A 239 -21.04 17.71 32.07
N LYS A 240 -20.36 18.85 32.26
CA LYS A 240 -20.46 20.00 31.33
C LYS A 240 -19.64 19.74 30.07
N ASN A 241 -18.46 19.10 30.20
CA ASN A 241 -17.58 18.82 29.08
C ASN A 241 -17.64 17.36 28.58
N LEU A 242 -18.49 16.51 29.19
CA LEU A 242 -18.59 15.08 28.93
C LEU A 242 -18.78 14.74 27.45
N ILE A 243 -19.70 15.40 26.75
CA ILE A 243 -20.01 15.11 25.35
C ILE A 243 -18.82 15.45 24.45
N GLN A 244 -18.15 16.58 24.72
CA GLN A 244 -16.96 16.99 23.97
C GLN A 244 -15.81 16.02 24.22
N ALA A 245 -15.57 15.63 25.46
CA ALA A 245 -14.57 14.64 25.82
C ALA A 245 -14.83 13.29 25.16
N PHE A 246 -16.09 12.84 25.14
CA PHE A 246 -16.47 11.61 24.47
C PHE A 246 -16.19 11.67 22.97
N LYS A 247 -16.52 12.78 22.30
CA LYS A 247 -16.21 12.96 20.88
C LYS A 247 -14.69 12.91 20.63
N LYS A 248 -13.91 13.64 21.42
CA LYS A 248 -12.45 13.64 21.32
C LYS A 248 -11.87 12.21 21.41
N VAL A 249 -12.37 11.40 22.34
CA VAL A 249 -11.92 10.01 22.50
C VAL A 249 -12.46 9.10 21.39
N ASN A 250 -13.78 9.18 21.09
CA ASN A 250 -14.40 8.23 20.15
C ASN A 250 -14.17 8.57 18.67
N GLU A 251 -13.81 9.81 18.34
CA GLU A 251 -13.57 10.25 16.94
C GLU A 251 -12.07 10.47 16.70
N GLU A 252 -11.44 11.41 17.41
CA GLU A 252 -10.06 11.81 17.16
C GLU A 252 -9.08 10.72 17.62
N MET A 253 -9.10 10.35 18.92
CA MET A 253 -8.19 9.33 19.46
C MET A 253 -8.39 7.97 18.78
N ARG A 254 -9.65 7.56 18.52
CA ARG A 254 -9.94 6.34 17.77
C ARG A 254 -9.29 6.37 16.39
N ASN A 255 -9.46 7.44 15.63
CA ASN A 255 -8.89 7.58 14.29
C ASN A 255 -7.36 7.53 14.32
N GLU A 256 -6.72 8.15 15.30
CA GLU A 256 -5.28 8.08 15.51
C GLU A 256 -4.81 6.64 15.82
N ASN A 257 -5.51 5.95 16.73
CA ASN A 257 -5.20 4.55 17.06
C ASN A 257 -5.38 3.64 15.85
N GLU A 258 -6.45 3.79 15.06
CA GLU A 258 -6.70 3.01 13.86
C GLU A 258 -5.64 3.26 12.78
N LYS A 259 -5.18 4.50 12.60
CA LYS A 259 -4.04 4.85 11.73
C LYS A 259 -2.74 4.18 12.20
N GLN A 260 -2.47 4.19 13.51
CA GLN A 260 -1.30 3.53 14.09
C GLN A 260 -1.35 2.02 13.87
N ILE A 261 -2.49 1.37 14.13
CA ILE A 261 -2.72 -0.05 13.88
C ILE A 261 -2.51 -0.37 12.40
N SER A 262 -3.09 0.43 11.49
CA SER A 262 -2.92 0.27 10.05
C SER A 262 -1.45 0.41 9.63
N SER A 263 -0.72 1.35 10.19
CA SER A 263 0.71 1.53 9.92
C SER A 263 1.56 0.34 10.39
N ILE A 264 1.25 -0.21 11.56
CA ILE A 264 1.89 -1.44 12.07
C ILE A 264 1.57 -2.60 11.14
N GLY A 265 0.30 -2.77 10.76
CA GLY A 265 -0.19 -3.85 9.94
C GLY A 265 0.38 -3.92 8.52
N ARG A 266 0.92 -2.82 8.02
CA ARG A 266 1.60 -2.75 6.71
C ARG A 266 3.06 -3.24 6.75
N LYS A 267 3.62 -3.43 7.93
CA LYS A 267 5.03 -3.85 8.13
C LYS A 267 5.04 -5.31 8.58
N SER A 268 4.95 -6.23 7.64
CA SER A 268 4.92 -7.66 7.90
C SER A 268 6.12 -8.36 7.28
N GLU A 269 6.54 -9.46 7.88
CA GLU A 269 7.62 -10.28 7.36
C GLU A 269 7.13 -11.21 6.23
N ASN A 270 8.00 -11.46 5.25
CA ASN A 270 7.72 -12.34 4.12
C ASN A 270 7.95 -13.81 4.50
N THR A 271 7.25 -14.27 5.54
CA THR A 271 7.30 -15.65 6.02
C THR A 271 5.97 -16.09 6.61
N ILE A 272 5.70 -17.37 6.66
CA ILE A 272 4.50 -17.93 7.31
C ILE A 272 4.90 -18.44 8.69
N TYR A 273 4.34 -17.82 9.74
CA TYR A 273 4.51 -18.28 11.11
C TYR A 273 3.38 -19.20 11.59
N TRP A 274 2.20 -19.08 10.98
CA TRP A 274 0.96 -19.73 11.44
C TRP A 274 0.68 -21.05 10.74
N SER A 275 -0.15 -21.88 11.40
CA SER A 275 -0.68 -23.12 10.81
C SER A 275 -2.09 -23.40 11.31
N GLY A 276 -2.94 -23.93 10.42
CA GLY A 276 -4.32 -24.28 10.72
C GLY A 276 -5.15 -23.08 11.23
N ARG A 277 -6.24 -23.36 11.93
CA ARG A 277 -7.15 -22.32 12.44
C ARG A 277 -6.51 -21.52 13.58
N PHE A 278 -6.94 -20.29 13.73
CA PHE A 278 -6.64 -19.44 14.88
C PHE A 278 -7.46 -19.84 16.09
N LEU A 279 -6.93 -19.64 17.29
CA LEU A 279 -7.63 -19.93 18.53
C LEU A 279 -8.53 -18.75 18.92
N GLN A 280 -9.69 -19.07 19.50
CA GLN A 280 -10.54 -18.13 20.19
C GLN A 280 -10.21 -18.16 21.70
N LEU A 281 -10.47 -17.08 22.42
CA LEU A 281 -10.32 -17.05 23.88
C LEU A 281 -11.08 -18.23 24.52
N ARG A 282 -10.41 -19.01 25.36
CA ARG A 282 -11.01 -20.20 25.99
C ARG A 282 -12.23 -19.85 26.85
N LYS A 283 -13.25 -20.72 26.78
CA LYS A 283 -14.50 -20.59 27.55
C LYS A 283 -15.14 -19.21 27.43
N SER A 284 -14.96 -18.53 26.30
CA SER A 284 -15.54 -17.21 26.08
C SER A 284 -16.89 -17.26 25.40
N LYS A 285 -17.70 -16.24 25.70
CA LYS A 285 -18.92 -15.89 24.97
C LYS A 285 -18.65 -14.65 24.13
N VAL A 286 -19.10 -14.66 22.89
CA VAL A 286 -19.09 -13.47 22.04
C VAL A 286 -20.16 -12.51 22.56
N VAL A 287 -19.74 -11.29 22.91
CA VAL A 287 -20.62 -10.23 23.41
C VAL A 287 -20.78 -9.07 22.41
N SER A 288 -19.85 -8.95 21.46
CA SER A 288 -19.92 -7.98 20.38
C SER A 288 -19.25 -8.50 19.11
N LEU A 289 -19.80 -8.18 17.95
CA LEU A 289 -19.37 -8.72 16.67
C LEU A 289 -18.51 -7.72 15.89
N PHE A 290 -17.67 -8.23 15.00
CA PHE A 290 -16.99 -7.44 13.99
C PHE A 290 -18.01 -6.73 13.07
N GLY A 291 -17.71 -5.49 12.70
CA GLY A 291 -18.50 -4.70 11.75
C GLY A 291 -19.76 -4.04 12.36
N GLU A 292 -20.03 -4.22 13.65
CA GLU A 292 -21.12 -3.49 14.32
C GLU A 292 -20.95 -1.98 14.17
N LYS A 293 -21.98 -1.30 13.69
CA LYS A 293 -22.08 0.15 13.72
C LYS A 293 -22.70 0.59 15.04
N ARG A 294 -21.96 1.36 15.81
CA ARG A 294 -22.37 1.90 17.11
C ARG A 294 -22.72 3.38 16.96
N ILE A 295 -23.98 3.74 17.17
CA ILE A 295 -24.49 5.13 17.17
C ILE A 295 -24.66 5.53 18.64
N TYR A 296 -23.86 6.49 19.10
CA TYR A 296 -23.91 6.99 20.46
C TYR A 296 -24.86 8.16 20.56
N THR A 297 -25.74 8.10 21.57
CA THR A 297 -26.71 9.16 21.85
C THR A 297 -26.54 9.69 23.28
N TYR A 298 -26.95 10.94 23.50
CA TYR A 298 -27.04 11.54 24.82
C TYR A 298 -28.37 12.30 24.92
N GLY A 299 -29.27 11.83 25.80
CA GLY A 299 -30.65 12.35 25.87
C GLY A 299 -31.42 12.19 24.53
N GLY A 300 -31.22 11.06 23.86
CA GLY A 300 -31.86 10.73 22.59
C GLY A 300 -31.24 11.38 21.34
N LYS A 301 -30.37 12.38 21.48
CA LYS A 301 -29.68 13.03 20.34
C LYS A 301 -28.39 12.30 19.98
N LYS A 302 -28.20 12.01 18.70
CA LYS A 302 -26.93 11.43 18.20
C LYS A 302 -25.78 12.41 18.46
N ILE A 303 -24.70 11.91 19.08
CA ILE A 303 -23.49 12.67 19.37
C ILE A 303 -22.26 12.16 18.63
N SER A 304 -22.18 10.86 18.35
CA SER A 304 -21.03 10.24 17.65
C SER A 304 -21.42 8.90 17.06
N GLU A 305 -20.55 8.31 16.23
CA GLU A 305 -20.66 6.93 15.76
C GLU A 305 -19.28 6.29 15.59
N SER A 306 -19.23 4.95 15.58
CA SER A 306 -18.03 4.20 15.27
C SER A 306 -18.36 2.80 14.76
N TYR A 307 -17.38 2.13 14.18
CA TYR A 307 -17.44 0.70 13.85
C TYR A 307 -16.61 -0.12 14.84
N HIS A 308 -17.01 -1.36 15.04
CA HIS A 308 -16.30 -2.33 15.88
C HIS A 308 -15.43 -3.24 15.01
N TRP A 309 -14.11 -3.14 15.13
CA TRP A 309 -13.13 -3.80 14.26
C TRP A 309 -12.62 -5.15 14.78
N GLY A 310 -13.38 -5.80 15.64
CA GLY A 310 -13.03 -7.10 16.19
C GLY A 310 -14.22 -7.82 16.79
N TYR A 311 -13.94 -8.83 17.58
CA TYR A 311 -14.91 -9.51 18.44
C TYR A 311 -14.59 -9.20 19.90
N ASP A 312 -15.61 -8.84 20.68
CA ASP A 312 -15.47 -8.78 22.12
C ASP A 312 -15.85 -10.12 22.72
N LEU A 313 -14.88 -10.73 23.42
CA LEU A 313 -14.95 -12.09 23.98
C LEU A 313 -14.92 -12.01 25.52
N ALA A 314 -16.04 -12.24 26.16
CA ALA A 314 -16.14 -12.30 27.63
C ALA A 314 -15.92 -13.72 28.13
N SER A 315 -15.07 -13.86 29.16
CA SER A 315 -14.78 -15.13 29.84
C SER A 315 -14.82 -14.91 31.37
N VAL A 316 -14.10 -15.72 32.15
CA VAL A 316 -13.88 -15.43 33.58
C VAL A 316 -13.07 -14.16 33.74
N ARG A 317 -13.20 -13.48 34.86
CA ARG A 317 -12.42 -12.28 35.19
C ARG A 317 -10.93 -12.59 35.15
N ASN A 318 -10.15 -11.69 34.54
CA ASN A 318 -8.71 -11.84 34.36
C ASN A 318 -8.32 -13.17 33.67
N ALA A 319 -9.06 -13.53 32.63
CA ALA A 319 -8.78 -14.74 31.86
C ALA A 319 -7.41 -14.68 31.17
N PRO A 320 -6.64 -15.78 31.13
CA PRO A 320 -5.40 -15.84 30.39
C PRO A 320 -5.68 -15.73 28.89
N VAL A 321 -4.96 -14.84 28.21
CA VAL A 321 -5.04 -14.61 26.77
C VAL A 321 -3.91 -15.35 26.08
N GLU A 322 -4.27 -16.26 25.17
CA GLU A 322 -3.33 -17.04 24.38
C GLU A 322 -3.10 -16.39 23.01
N ALA A 323 -1.87 -16.48 22.47
CA ALA A 323 -1.60 -16.20 21.08
C ALA A 323 -2.46 -17.11 20.19
N ALA A 324 -3.34 -16.54 19.38
CA ALA A 324 -4.28 -17.29 18.55
C ALA A 324 -3.58 -18.18 17.52
N ASN A 325 -2.38 -17.79 17.09
CA ASN A 325 -1.47 -18.60 16.29
C ASN A 325 -0.02 -18.14 16.52
N SER A 326 0.94 -18.90 15.99
CA SER A 326 2.36 -18.54 16.08
C SER A 326 2.64 -17.26 15.25
N GLY A 327 3.61 -16.45 15.72
CA GLY A 327 3.96 -15.20 15.07
C GLY A 327 5.01 -14.41 15.83
N LYS A 328 5.28 -13.21 15.34
CA LYS A 328 6.19 -12.24 15.96
C LYS A 328 5.40 -11.09 16.57
N VAL A 329 5.65 -10.76 17.82
CA VAL A 329 5.05 -9.61 18.48
C VAL A 329 5.60 -8.33 17.85
N VAL A 330 4.76 -7.58 17.16
CA VAL A 330 5.14 -6.32 16.51
C VAL A 330 4.77 -5.09 17.33
N PHE A 331 3.86 -5.26 18.27
CA PHE A 331 3.47 -4.23 19.23
C PHE A 331 3.07 -4.85 20.57
N ALA A 332 3.51 -4.26 21.66
CA ALA A 332 3.05 -4.51 23.03
C ALA A 332 3.14 -3.19 23.78
N GLY A 333 2.00 -2.59 24.15
CA GLY A 333 1.95 -1.26 24.77
C GLY A 333 0.54 -0.72 24.92
N PHE A 334 0.42 0.45 25.52
CA PHE A 334 -0.86 1.16 25.65
C PHE A 334 -1.21 1.84 24.33
N LEU A 335 -2.46 1.67 23.86
CA LEU A 335 -2.94 2.16 22.60
C LEU A 335 -4.33 2.84 22.75
N GLY A 336 -4.37 3.95 23.44
CA GLY A 336 -5.54 4.81 23.62
C GLY A 336 -6.82 4.04 23.95
N ILE A 337 -7.83 4.10 23.06
CA ILE A 337 -9.12 3.43 23.26
C ILE A 337 -9.01 1.91 23.39
N TYR A 338 -8.00 1.28 22.79
CA TYR A 338 -7.74 -0.16 22.88
C TYR A 338 -7.09 -0.57 24.20
N GLY A 339 -6.59 0.39 25.00
CA GLY A 339 -5.89 0.11 26.25
C GLY A 339 -4.59 -0.65 26.02
N ASN A 340 -4.22 -1.50 26.96
CA ASN A 340 -3.06 -2.38 26.81
C ASN A 340 -3.31 -3.38 25.68
N THR A 341 -2.45 -3.34 24.67
CA THR A 341 -2.64 -4.01 23.38
C THR A 341 -1.40 -4.79 22.97
N VAL A 342 -1.60 -6.00 22.49
CA VAL A 342 -0.59 -6.81 21.78
C VAL A 342 -1.02 -6.98 20.33
N ILE A 343 -0.08 -6.83 19.39
CA ILE A 343 -0.29 -7.16 17.97
C ILE A 343 0.76 -8.18 17.56
N ILE A 344 0.32 -9.28 16.94
CA ILE A 344 1.18 -10.37 16.47
C ILE A 344 1.12 -10.41 14.95
N ASP A 345 2.29 -10.35 14.30
CA ASP A 345 2.48 -10.58 12.88
C ASP A 345 2.61 -12.10 12.63
N HIS A 346 1.73 -12.63 11.78
CA HIS A 346 1.73 -14.02 11.35
C HIS A 346 2.40 -14.23 10.00
N GLY A 347 2.86 -13.12 9.40
CA GLY A 347 3.53 -13.08 8.11
C GLY A 347 2.60 -12.74 6.94
N TYR A 348 3.23 -12.22 5.88
CA TYR A 348 2.57 -11.83 4.64
C TYR A 348 1.38 -10.87 4.83
N GLY A 349 1.48 -9.96 5.81
CA GLY A 349 0.46 -8.97 6.12
C GLY A 349 -0.66 -9.44 7.03
N LEU A 350 -0.72 -10.72 7.41
CA LEU A 350 -1.73 -11.24 8.32
C LEU A 350 -1.34 -10.97 9.77
N MET A 351 -2.21 -10.28 10.53
CA MET A 351 -1.96 -9.97 11.93
C MET A 351 -3.20 -10.21 12.80
N SER A 352 -2.94 -10.51 14.08
CA SER A 352 -3.97 -10.53 15.13
C SER A 352 -3.70 -9.45 16.19
N LEU A 353 -4.76 -8.89 16.75
CA LEU A 353 -4.76 -7.84 17.76
C LEU A 353 -5.51 -8.31 18.99
N TYR A 354 -4.92 -8.04 20.17
CA TYR A 354 -5.44 -8.41 21.48
C TYR A 354 -5.44 -7.16 22.35
N ALA A 355 -6.62 -6.64 22.69
CA ALA A 355 -6.75 -5.37 23.41
C ALA A 355 -7.50 -5.51 24.75
N HIS A 356 -7.51 -4.43 25.52
CA HIS A 356 -8.07 -4.32 26.87
C HIS A 356 -7.40 -5.22 27.90
N LEU A 357 -6.09 -5.50 27.74
CA LEU A 357 -5.34 -6.36 28.63
C LEU A 357 -5.03 -5.68 29.97
N ALA A 358 -4.95 -6.47 31.05
CA ALA A 358 -4.42 -6.02 32.34
C ALA A 358 -2.91 -5.86 32.28
N GLU A 359 -2.22 -6.87 31.73
CA GLU A 359 -0.76 -6.96 31.70
C GLU A 359 -0.27 -7.61 30.40
N PHE A 360 0.99 -7.37 30.08
CA PHE A 360 1.72 -8.04 29.00
C PHE A 360 2.59 -9.16 29.58
N ARG A 361 2.60 -10.32 28.93
CA ARG A 361 3.55 -11.42 29.19
C ARG A 361 4.54 -11.61 28.05
N VAL A 362 4.54 -10.68 27.13
CA VAL A 362 5.41 -10.61 25.95
C VAL A 362 5.80 -9.16 25.68
N LYS A 363 6.88 -8.98 24.94
CA LYS A 363 7.36 -7.68 24.46
C LYS A 363 7.53 -7.68 22.96
N LYS A 364 7.60 -6.49 22.37
CA LYS A 364 7.87 -6.33 20.93
C LYS A 364 9.17 -7.03 20.55
N GLY A 365 9.12 -7.80 19.49
CA GLY A 365 10.22 -8.62 18.96
C GLY A 365 10.16 -10.09 19.35
N ASP A 366 9.38 -10.47 20.36
CA ASP A 366 9.27 -11.86 20.77
C ASP A 366 8.60 -12.72 19.69
N ILE A 367 9.11 -13.94 19.52
CA ILE A 367 8.45 -14.99 18.72
C ILE A 367 7.58 -15.80 19.66
N VAL A 368 6.30 -15.87 19.37
CA VAL A 368 5.32 -16.61 20.17
C VAL A 368 4.81 -17.84 19.43
N LYS A 369 4.49 -18.88 20.20
CA LYS A 369 3.84 -20.10 19.69
C LYS A 369 2.34 -20.02 19.87
N LYS A 370 1.60 -20.68 18.99
CA LYS A 370 0.14 -20.87 19.14
C LYS A 370 -0.19 -21.42 20.53
N GLY A 371 -1.13 -20.79 21.24
CA GLY A 371 -1.53 -21.17 22.61
C GLY A 371 -0.60 -20.65 23.71
N GLN A 372 0.49 -19.96 23.40
CA GLN A 372 1.33 -19.30 24.39
C GLN A 372 0.57 -18.16 25.04
N ILE A 373 0.62 -18.04 26.39
CA ILE A 373 -0.03 -16.94 27.12
C ILE A 373 0.76 -15.66 26.86
N ILE A 374 0.06 -14.62 26.41
CA ILE A 374 0.61 -13.32 26.02
C ILE A 374 0.13 -12.16 26.90
N GLY A 375 -0.88 -12.39 27.74
CA GLY A 375 -1.45 -11.41 28.65
C GLY A 375 -2.63 -11.96 29.41
N ILE A 376 -3.37 -11.07 30.05
CA ILE A 376 -4.58 -11.36 30.87
C ILE A 376 -5.63 -10.33 30.48
N THR A 377 -6.92 -10.74 30.40
CA THR A 377 -8.02 -9.81 30.11
C THR A 377 -8.28 -8.82 31.23
N ASP A 378 -8.81 -7.65 30.89
CA ASP A 378 -9.28 -6.60 31.80
C ASP A 378 -10.24 -5.64 31.06
N ALA A 379 -10.29 -4.40 31.52
CA ALA A 379 -11.07 -3.30 30.95
C ALA A 379 -10.24 -2.03 30.73
N THR A 380 -8.95 -2.16 30.37
CA THR A 380 -8.11 -0.98 30.07
C THR A 380 -8.59 -0.29 28.78
N GLY A 381 -8.29 1.00 28.62
CA GLY A 381 -8.81 1.78 27.49
C GLY A 381 -10.30 2.12 27.62
N LEU A 382 -11.03 2.18 26.49
CA LEU A 382 -12.46 2.50 26.46
C LEU A 382 -13.33 1.25 26.55
N ALA A 383 -13.11 0.44 27.58
CA ALA A 383 -13.87 -0.77 27.89
C ALA A 383 -14.66 -0.63 29.21
N PHE A 384 -15.86 -1.20 29.30
CA PHE A 384 -16.77 -1.05 30.44
C PHE A 384 -16.95 -2.35 31.24
N GLY A 385 -16.17 -3.36 30.96
CA GLY A 385 -16.14 -4.62 31.67
C GLY A 385 -14.98 -5.49 31.15
N ASP A 386 -14.57 -6.48 31.96
CA ASP A 386 -13.51 -7.42 31.60
C ASP A 386 -13.87 -8.25 30.37
N HIS A 387 -13.10 -8.11 29.31
CA HIS A 387 -13.23 -8.89 28.07
C HIS A 387 -11.96 -8.76 27.23
N LEU A 388 -11.77 -9.66 26.30
CA LEU A 388 -10.78 -9.53 25.22
C LEU A 388 -11.43 -8.89 24.00
N HIS A 389 -10.94 -7.76 23.52
CA HIS A 389 -11.18 -7.32 22.16
C HIS A 389 -10.16 -8.02 21.24
N TYR A 390 -10.66 -8.89 20.35
CA TYR A 390 -9.85 -9.66 19.40
C TYR A 390 -10.10 -9.19 17.96
N GLY A 391 -9.05 -8.70 17.31
CA GLY A 391 -9.08 -8.25 15.92
C GLY A 391 -8.19 -9.09 15.02
N MET A 392 -8.55 -9.15 13.72
CA MET A 392 -7.70 -9.67 12.65
C MET A 392 -7.56 -8.60 11.57
N MET A 393 -6.42 -8.56 10.89
CA MET A 393 -6.20 -7.62 9.80
C MET A 393 -5.28 -8.22 8.72
N ILE A 394 -5.43 -7.70 7.50
CA ILE A 394 -4.51 -7.96 6.39
C ILE A 394 -3.97 -6.63 5.89
N MET A 395 -2.63 -6.46 5.92
CA MET A 395 -1.96 -5.21 5.54
C MET A 395 -2.55 -3.98 6.26
N GLY A 396 -2.94 -4.15 7.54
CA GLY A 396 -3.52 -3.11 8.37
C GLY A 396 -5.00 -2.80 8.08
N VAL A 397 -5.65 -3.55 7.23
CA VAL A 397 -7.10 -3.46 6.96
C VAL A 397 -7.82 -4.49 7.82
N PRO A 398 -8.76 -4.10 8.69
CA PRO A 398 -9.49 -5.02 9.54
C PRO A 398 -10.32 -6.03 8.73
N VAL A 399 -10.30 -7.29 9.15
CA VAL A 399 -11.07 -8.38 8.56
C VAL A 399 -11.81 -9.19 9.63
N ASN A 400 -12.87 -9.86 9.24
CA ASN A 400 -13.71 -10.61 10.17
C ASN A 400 -12.97 -11.83 10.76
N PRO A 401 -12.70 -11.85 12.08
CA PRO A 401 -12.00 -12.95 12.75
C PRO A 401 -12.65 -14.33 12.60
N ILE A 402 -13.97 -14.41 12.42
CA ILE A 402 -14.69 -15.67 12.33
C ILE A 402 -14.20 -16.57 11.19
N GLU A 403 -13.73 -15.95 10.08
CA GLU A 403 -13.18 -16.66 8.94
C GLU A 403 -11.91 -17.43 9.33
N TRP A 404 -11.07 -16.85 10.18
CA TRP A 404 -9.80 -17.40 10.63
C TRP A 404 -9.94 -18.45 11.76
N TRP A 405 -11.11 -18.55 12.38
CA TRP A 405 -11.45 -19.60 13.33
C TRP A 405 -11.98 -20.86 12.64
N ASP A 406 -12.38 -20.77 11.36
CA ASP A 406 -12.93 -21.88 10.57
C ASP A 406 -11.85 -22.57 9.72
N THR A 407 -11.52 -23.81 10.11
CA THR A 407 -10.56 -24.67 9.39
C THR A 407 -10.98 -24.91 7.93
N LYS A 408 -12.28 -25.11 7.68
CA LYS A 408 -12.79 -25.38 6.32
C LYS A 408 -12.69 -24.15 5.45
N TRP A 409 -12.99 -22.98 6.01
CA TRP A 409 -12.86 -21.72 5.29
C TRP A 409 -11.40 -21.44 4.90
N ILE A 410 -10.44 -21.57 5.84
CA ILE A 410 -8.99 -21.41 5.58
C ILE A 410 -8.54 -22.38 4.49
N LYS A 411 -8.93 -23.66 4.60
CA LYS A 411 -8.56 -24.70 3.62
C LYS A 411 -9.05 -24.37 2.21
N ASN A 412 -10.22 -23.76 2.08
CA ASN A 412 -10.84 -23.50 0.79
C ASN A 412 -10.49 -22.12 0.19
N ASN A 413 -10.20 -21.11 1.03
CA ASN A 413 -10.07 -19.72 0.56
C ASN A 413 -8.65 -19.17 0.67
N ILE A 414 -7.76 -19.79 1.47
CA ILE A 414 -6.42 -19.28 1.74
C ILE A 414 -5.33 -20.27 1.29
N LEU A 415 -5.37 -21.52 1.79
CA LEU A 415 -4.27 -22.47 1.56
C LEU A 415 -3.98 -22.77 0.08
N PRO A 416 -4.98 -22.85 -0.84
CA PRO A 416 -4.68 -23.10 -2.25
C PRO A 416 -3.89 -21.98 -2.95
N ALA A 417 -3.95 -20.75 -2.40
CA ALA A 417 -3.10 -19.67 -2.89
C ALA A 417 -1.67 -19.77 -2.36
N LEU A 418 -1.49 -20.18 -1.10
CA LEU A 418 -0.18 -20.27 -0.44
C LEU A 418 0.64 -21.47 -0.92
N TYR A 419 -0.02 -22.62 -1.13
CA TYR A 419 0.65 -23.87 -1.47
C TYR A 419 0.21 -24.38 -2.85
N SER A 420 1.15 -24.85 -3.69
CA SER A 420 0.80 -25.52 -4.95
C SER A 420 0.14 -26.89 -4.65
N ARG A 421 -0.78 -27.33 -5.54
CA ARG A 421 -1.31 -28.71 -5.48
C ARG A 421 -0.13 -29.67 -5.70
N GLY A 422 0.45 -30.19 -4.64
CA GLY A 422 1.58 -31.14 -4.71
C GLY A 422 2.58 -31.02 -3.56
N SER A 423 2.59 -29.91 -2.83
CA SER A 423 3.42 -29.72 -1.62
C SER A 423 2.57 -29.96 -0.37
N ARG A 424 2.23 -31.22 -0.10
CA ARG A 424 1.72 -31.71 1.18
C ARG A 424 2.70 -32.68 1.78
#